data_1f731c8dd64108b50028686aff2664de
#
_entry.id   1f731c8dd64108b50028686aff2664de
#
_cell.length_a   1.000
_cell.length_b   1.000
_cell.length_c   1.000
_cell.angle_alpha   90.00
_cell.angle_beta   90.00
_cell.angle_gamma   90.00
#
_symmetry.space_group_name_H-M   'P 1'
#
loop_
_entity.id
_entity.type
_entity.pdbx_description
1 polymer ?
#
loop_
_entity_poly.entity_id
_entity_poly.type
_entity_poly.pdbx_seq_one_letter_code
_entity_poly.pdbx_strand_id
1 'polypeptide(L)'
;MKEVKTPKKPLIFYYAVAMLAVFLFNFLAMPWLAQHQIKEVDYNTFVEMVEQDKVGKVEIQEQDNRILFTDKDETVIYKTAMVSDDDLSARLLEAGVSFKGEEIEQTSLLVDILGWVLPILIFIALGQYMSKKMADKLGGGNSMMFGMGGGSNVKVYVQSTEGIHFSDVAGEDEAKENLQEVVNYLHDPSKYQEIGASMPKGILLVGPPGTGKTMLAKAVAGESNVPFFSISGSEFVEMFVGMGASKVRDLFKQAKEKAPCIVFIDEIDAIGQKRSGGQYGGNDEREQTLNQLLTEMDGFESNNGVIILAATNRPESLDPALTRPGRFDRRVPVELPDLKGREEILKVHAKKIKVAEDVDFNKIARMASGASGAELANIVNEAALRAVRAGRRFATESDLEESIEVVIAGYQKKNAILTDHEKWIVAYHETGHALVAALQSHSAPVQKITIIPRTSGALGYTMQVEEGNHYLMTREEMENKIATLTGGRAAEEVRFGSVTTGASNDIEQATKLARAMVTRYGMSEDFDMVALETVTNQYLGGDASLACSAETQTKIDALVVALVKREHEKAVKLLNDHRSKLDELSQYLYEKETITGEEFMKILNLEKAQTGYNLSN
;
A
#
# COMPACT_ATOMS: atom_id res chain seq x y z
N MET A 1 23.20 20.14 -5.67
CA MET A 1 22.64 19.75 -4.35
C MET A 1 21.65 20.82 -3.92
N LYS A 2 20.35 20.55 -3.96
CA LYS A 2 19.33 21.43 -3.35
C LYS A 2 19.10 20.95 -1.93
N GLU A 3 19.30 21.84 -0.96
CA GLU A 3 19.06 21.55 0.46
C GLU A 3 17.64 21.06 0.69
N VAL A 4 17.54 19.92 1.34
CA VAL A 4 16.27 19.40 1.86
C VAL A 4 15.92 20.25 3.07
N LYS A 5 14.96 21.16 2.94
CA LYS A 5 14.42 21.91 4.06
C LYS A 5 13.68 20.93 4.98
N THR A 6 14.15 20.81 6.20
CA THR A 6 13.45 20.11 7.28
C THR A 6 12.03 20.64 7.43
N PRO A 7 11.02 19.80 7.63
CA PRO A 7 9.64 20.23 7.79
C PRO A 7 9.55 21.14 9.02
N LYS A 8 9.13 22.40 8.83
CA LYS A 8 8.85 23.33 9.94
C LYS A 8 7.68 22.75 10.73
N LYS A 9 7.86 22.57 12.04
CA LYS A 9 6.78 22.15 12.94
C LYS A 9 5.59 23.12 12.81
N PRO A 10 4.35 22.62 12.84
CA PRO A 10 3.16 23.45 12.68
C PRO A 10 3.13 24.55 13.78
N LEU A 11 2.62 25.71 13.44
CA LEU A 11 2.59 26.89 14.33
C LEU A 11 1.93 26.59 15.67
N ILE A 12 0.95 25.71 15.68
CA ILE A 12 0.24 25.23 16.89
C ILE A 12 1.18 24.59 17.92
N PHE A 13 2.27 23.97 17.47
CA PHE A 13 3.29 23.41 18.37
C PHE A 13 3.99 24.49 19.17
N TYR A 14 4.33 25.63 18.57
CA TYR A 14 4.98 26.75 19.26
C TYR A 14 4.02 27.43 20.24
N TYR A 15 2.74 27.54 19.91
CA TYR A 15 1.71 28.03 20.80
C TYR A 15 1.47 27.09 22.00
N ALA A 16 1.42 25.80 21.76
CA ALA A 16 1.29 24.81 22.84
C ALA A 16 2.49 24.84 23.80
N VAL A 17 3.71 25.00 23.27
CA VAL A 17 4.93 25.12 24.09
C VAL A 17 4.93 26.44 24.89
N ALA A 18 4.53 27.55 24.28
CA ALA A 18 4.43 28.84 24.96
C ALA A 18 3.36 28.83 26.06
N MET A 19 2.17 28.26 25.80
CA MET A 19 1.12 28.07 26.82
C MET A 19 1.59 27.18 27.97
N LEU A 20 2.27 26.09 27.65
CA LEU A 20 2.83 25.19 28.68
C LEU A 20 3.88 25.91 29.53
N ALA A 21 4.72 26.74 28.92
CA ALA A 21 5.73 27.53 29.65
C ALA A 21 5.10 28.56 30.59
N VAL A 22 4.05 29.28 30.14
CA VAL A 22 3.29 30.22 30.96
C VAL A 22 2.56 29.50 32.10
N PHE A 23 1.97 28.36 31.81
CA PHE A 23 1.31 27.51 32.83
C PHE A 23 2.31 27.04 33.89
N LEU A 24 3.46 26.51 33.47
CA LEU A 24 4.51 26.06 34.38
C LEU A 24 5.08 27.23 35.22
N PHE A 25 5.24 28.41 34.61
CA PHE A 25 5.70 29.60 35.34
C PHE A 25 4.71 30.02 36.42
N ASN A 26 3.42 30.12 36.11
CA ASN A 26 2.39 30.52 37.06
C ASN A 26 2.12 29.46 38.15
N PHE A 27 2.21 28.17 37.79
CA PHE A 27 1.84 27.09 38.74
C PHE A 27 2.99 26.60 39.60
N LEU A 28 4.25 26.71 39.11
CA LEU A 28 5.43 26.24 39.83
C LEU A 28 6.36 27.39 40.30
N ALA A 29 6.63 28.35 39.42
CA ALA A 29 7.62 29.39 39.73
C ALA A 29 7.07 30.49 40.65
N MET A 30 5.83 30.95 40.45
CA MET A 30 5.24 31.99 41.27
C MET A 30 5.01 31.56 42.72
N PRO A 31 4.43 30.41 43.04
CA PRO A 31 4.31 29.94 44.43
C PRO A 31 5.67 29.69 45.09
N TRP A 32 6.67 29.20 44.34
CA TRP A 32 8.02 29.00 44.85
C TRP A 32 8.71 30.32 45.20
N LEU A 33 8.58 31.36 44.38
CA LEU A 33 9.09 32.69 44.66
C LEU A 33 8.40 33.35 45.87
N ALA A 34 7.08 33.14 46.03
CA ALA A 34 6.33 33.69 47.16
C ALA A 34 6.74 33.03 48.49
N GLN A 35 7.03 31.73 48.52
CA GLN A 35 7.44 31.01 49.73
C GLN A 35 8.86 31.36 50.24
N HIS A 36 9.74 31.87 49.38
CA HIS A 36 11.13 32.18 49.78
C HIS A 36 11.29 33.53 50.48
N GLN A 37 10.22 34.34 50.61
CA GLN A 37 10.24 35.64 51.33
C GLN A 37 9.79 35.51 52.80
N ILE A 38 9.30 34.35 53.25
CA ILE A 38 8.76 34.14 54.59
C ILE A 38 9.76 33.24 55.37
N LYS A 39 10.27 33.74 56.50
CA LYS A 39 11.11 32.97 57.40
C LYS A 39 10.28 32.24 58.47
N GLU A 40 10.44 30.95 58.55
CA GLU A 40 9.78 30.16 59.60
C GLU A 40 10.62 30.16 60.86
N VAL A 41 9.95 30.44 62.02
CA VAL A 41 10.56 30.47 63.35
C VAL A 41 9.68 29.75 64.34
N ASP A 42 10.28 29.24 65.44
CA ASP A 42 9.55 28.62 66.51
C ASP A 42 8.74 29.61 67.33
N TYR A 43 7.66 29.15 67.95
CA TYR A 43 6.78 30.00 68.80
C TYR A 43 7.53 30.67 69.94
N ASN A 44 8.51 30.00 70.57
CA ASN A 44 9.36 30.58 71.63
C ASN A 44 10.16 31.76 71.10
N THR A 45 10.73 31.65 69.91
CA THR A 45 11.46 32.74 69.25
C THR A 45 10.57 33.92 68.95
N PHE A 46 9.30 33.67 68.56
CA PHE A 46 8.34 34.74 68.37
C PHE A 46 8.06 35.50 69.69
N VAL A 47 7.81 34.76 70.81
CA VAL A 47 7.59 35.37 72.12
C VAL A 47 8.80 36.16 72.59
N GLU A 48 10.03 35.63 72.47
CA GLU A 48 11.25 36.36 72.76
C GLU A 48 11.41 37.64 71.91
N MET A 49 11.03 37.58 70.64
CA MET A 49 11.07 38.77 69.76
C MET A 49 10.02 39.82 70.17
N VAL A 50 8.88 39.42 70.66
CA VAL A 50 7.85 40.31 71.24
C VAL A 50 8.38 40.99 72.52
N GLU A 51 8.95 40.23 73.45
CA GLU A 51 9.52 40.73 74.70
C GLU A 51 10.76 41.66 74.47
N GLN A 52 11.52 41.41 73.38
CA GLN A 52 12.65 42.26 73.01
C GLN A 52 12.26 43.47 72.17
N ASP A 53 10.96 43.76 72.01
CA ASP A 53 10.43 44.88 71.24
C ASP A 53 10.93 44.91 69.79
N LYS A 54 11.07 43.72 69.15
CA LYS A 54 11.55 43.55 67.75
C LYS A 54 10.44 43.27 66.77
N VAL A 55 9.21 43.08 67.18
CA VAL A 55 8.05 42.77 66.37
C VAL A 55 7.28 44.04 66.03
N GLY A 56 6.95 44.27 64.73
CA GLY A 56 6.21 45.41 64.22
C GLY A 56 4.72 45.18 64.17
N LYS A 57 4.28 44.28 63.33
CA LYS A 57 2.85 43.90 63.16
C LYS A 57 2.69 42.43 63.27
N VAL A 58 1.55 41.99 63.85
CA VAL A 58 1.19 40.57 64.02
C VAL A 58 -0.16 40.34 63.38
N GLU A 59 -0.27 39.28 62.60
CA GLU A 59 -1.51 38.81 62.01
C GLU A 59 -1.77 37.37 62.45
N ILE A 60 -2.88 37.14 63.16
CA ILE A 60 -3.26 35.84 63.68
C ILE A 60 -4.24 35.21 62.70
N GLN A 61 -3.80 34.10 62.07
CA GLN A 61 -4.60 33.33 61.12
C GLN A 61 -5.10 32.07 61.77
N GLU A 62 -6.28 32.11 62.38
CA GLU A 62 -6.87 31.00 63.13
C GLU A 62 -7.22 29.81 62.26
N GLN A 63 -7.67 30.04 61.00
CA GLN A 63 -8.04 28.97 60.07
C GLN A 63 -6.82 28.13 59.62
N ASP A 64 -5.67 28.76 59.47
CA ASP A 64 -4.43 28.09 59.05
C ASP A 64 -3.55 27.72 60.25
N ASN A 65 -4.03 27.95 61.47
CA ASN A 65 -3.33 27.66 62.72
C ASN A 65 -1.89 28.24 62.77
N ARG A 66 -1.73 29.51 62.28
CA ARG A 66 -0.43 30.17 62.17
C ARG A 66 -0.52 31.65 62.52
N ILE A 67 0.66 32.18 62.95
CA ILE A 67 0.84 33.60 63.20
C ILE A 67 1.90 34.13 62.19
N LEU A 68 1.53 35.19 61.46
CA LEU A 68 2.47 35.92 60.63
C LEU A 68 2.85 37.23 61.33
N PHE A 69 4.15 37.56 61.34
CA PHE A 69 4.57 38.82 61.96
C PHE A 69 5.74 39.43 61.18
N THR A 70 5.91 40.72 61.32
CA THR A 70 7.05 41.46 60.71
C THR A 70 8.01 41.93 61.78
N ASP A 71 9.26 42.20 61.38
CA ASP A 71 10.19 43.01 62.19
C ASP A 71 9.70 44.47 62.30
N LYS A 72 10.33 45.30 63.19
CA LYS A 72 9.94 46.69 63.34
C LYS A 72 10.11 47.54 62.08
N ASP A 73 11.04 47.17 61.22
CA ASP A 73 11.38 47.85 59.96
C ASP A 73 10.48 47.37 58.81
N GLU A 74 9.58 46.41 59.05
CA GLU A 74 8.66 45.76 58.05
C GLU A 74 9.40 45.15 56.87
N THR A 75 10.65 44.75 57.01
CA THR A 75 11.52 44.26 55.94
C THR A 75 11.45 42.73 55.74
N VAL A 76 11.17 41.98 56.79
CA VAL A 76 11.12 40.51 56.79
C VAL A 76 9.81 40.04 57.38
N ILE A 77 9.15 39.09 56.71
CA ILE A 77 7.95 38.45 57.23
C ILE A 77 8.36 37.12 57.86
N TYR A 78 7.93 36.91 59.06
CA TYR A 78 8.11 35.68 59.82
C TYR A 78 6.83 34.93 59.95
N LYS A 79 6.91 33.62 60.06
CA LYS A 79 5.79 32.72 60.26
C LYS A 79 6.10 31.78 61.41
N THR A 80 5.14 31.59 62.31
CA THR A 80 5.18 30.59 63.38
C THR A 80 3.85 29.86 63.49
N ALA A 81 3.90 28.63 64.02
CA ALA A 81 2.66 27.88 64.33
C ALA A 81 1.96 28.53 65.55
N MET A 82 0.64 28.57 65.51
CA MET A 82 -0.16 29.03 66.64
C MET A 82 -0.16 27.97 67.73
N VAL A 83 0.16 28.37 68.95
CA VAL A 83 0.07 27.54 70.17
C VAL A 83 -1.06 28.08 71.01
N SER A 84 -1.80 27.23 71.71
CA SER A 84 -2.87 27.66 72.63
C SER A 84 -2.22 28.39 73.82
N ASP A 85 -2.14 29.71 73.72
CA ASP A 85 -1.63 30.62 74.75
C ASP A 85 -2.72 31.70 75.01
N ASP A 86 -3.43 31.52 76.12
CA ASP A 86 -4.54 32.39 76.52
C ASP A 86 -4.07 33.83 76.85
N ASP A 87 -2.77 34.00 77.15
CA ASP A 87 -2.16 35.29 77.51
C ASP A 87 -1.53 36.02 76.31
N LEU A 88 -1.53 35.42 75.10
CA LEU A 88 -0.86 35.98 73.90
C LEU A 88 -1.36 37.42 73.62
N SER A 89 -2.66 37.65 73.63
CA SER A 89 -3.24 38.95 73.37
C SER A 89 -2.86 39.99 74.40
N ALA A 90 -2.73 39.60 75.69
CA ALA A 90 -2.31 40.50 76.77
C ALA A 90 -0.81 40.87 76.60
N ARG A 91 0.04 39.93 76.26
CA ARG A 91 1.47 40.16 76.00
C ARG A 91 1.72 41.07 74.80
N LEU A 92 0.97 40.90 73.73
CA LEU A 92 1.03 41.74 72.53
C LEU A 92 0.62 43.20 72.83
N LEU A 93 -0.40 43.35 73.71
CA LEU A 93 -0.85 44.69 74.18
C LEU A 93 0.15 45.35 75.08
N GLU A 94 0.78 44.61 76.02
CA GLU A 94 1.84 45.12 76.89
C GLU A 94 3.07 45.54 76.12
N ALA A 95 3.43 44.80 75.06
CA ALA A 95 4.55 45.09 74.18
C ALA A 95 4.24 46.23 73.15
N GLY A 96 2.99 46.74 73.15
CA GLY A 96 2.58 47.80 72.20
C GLY A 96 2.57 47.39 70.75
N VAL A 97 2.52 46.09 70.46
CA VAL A 97 2.53 45.57 69.10
C VAL A 97 1.12 45.60 68.51
N SER A 98 1.01 46.14 67.31
CA SER A 98 -0.27 46.13 66.58
C SER A 98 -0.58 44.74 66.08
N PHE A 99 -1.70 44.15 66.48
CA PHE A 99 -2.14 42.84 65.98
C PHE A 99 -3.58 42.91 65.49
N LYS A 100 -3.89 42.07 64.43
CA LYS A 100 -5.22 41.89 63.88
C LYS A 100 -5.51 40.42 63.65
N GLY A 101 -6.80 40.05 63.73
CA GLY A 101 -7.24 38.74 63.23
C GLY A 101 -7.29 38.76 61.71
N GLU A 102 -7.47 37.60 61.12
CA GLU A 102 -7.62 37.44 59.68
C GLU A 102 -8.83 38.22 59.15
N GLU A 103 -8.63 39.25 58.34
CA GLU A 103 -9.71 39.83 57.56
C GLU A 103 -9.91 38.97 56.31
N ILE A 104 -11.08 38.33 56.17
CA ILE A 104 -11.49 37.66 54.94
C ILE A 104 -11.66 38.73 53.87
N GLU A 105 -10.58 39.01 53.11
CA GLU A 105 -10.73 39.76 51.88
C GLU A 105 -11.60 38.92 50.93
N GLN A 106 -12.89 39.30 50.79
CA GLN A 106 -13.70 38.81 49.71
C GLN A 106 -13.09 39.36 48.40
N THR A 107 -12.14 38.61 47.83
CA THR A 107 -11.71 38.86 46.46
C THR A 107 -12.96 38.77 45.60
N SER A 108 -13.26 39.88 44.93
CA SER A 108 -14.44 39.91 44.05
C SER A 108 -14.26 38.83 43.00
N LEU A 109 -15.20 37.87 42.93
CA LEU A 109 -15.24 36.82 41.87
C LEU A 109 -14.95 37.38 40.46
N LEU A 110 -15.24 38.67 40.23
CA LEU A 110 -14.92 39.39 38.99
C LEU A 110 -13.43 39.57 38.78
N VAL A 111 -12.64 39.80 39.83
CA VAL A 111 -11.20 39.99 39.72
C VAL A 111 -10.50 38.65 39.44
N ASP A 112 -10.94 37.57 40.04
CA ASP A 112 -10.43 36.23 39.78
C ASP A 112 -10.76 35.75 38.36
N ILE A 113 -12.00 35.94 37.93
CA ILE A 113 -12.42 35.64 36.55
C ILE A 113 -11.66 36.49 35.54
N LEU A 114 -11.47 37.80 35.82
CA LEU A 114 -10.71 38.70 34.94
C LEU A 114 -9.24 38.27 34.86
N GLY A 115 -8.64 37.87 35.96
CA GLY A 115 -7.27 37.37 36.03
C GLY A 115 -7.05 36.12 35.17
N TRP A 116 -8.03 35.26 35.06
CA TRP A 116 -7.95 34.03 34.24
C TRP A 116 -8.35 34.26 32.78
N VAL A 117 -9.37 35.07 32.51
CA VAL A 117 -9.95 35.27 31.18
C VAL A 117 -9.15 36.31 30.36
N LEU A 118 -8.65 37.34 31.00
CA LEU A 118 -7.95 38.44 30.31
C LEU A 118 -6.69 37.99 29.55
N PRO A 119 -5.80 37.15 30.12
CA PRO A 119 -4.64 36.63 29.38
C PRO A 119 -5.05 35.81 28.16
N ILE A 120 -6.13 35.02 28.27
CA ILE A 120 -6.64 34.22 27.17
C ILE A 120 -7.16 35.10 26.04
N LEU A 121 -7.92 36.16 26.36
CA LEU A 121 -8.46 37.10 25.39
C LEU A 121 -7.34 37.91 24.71
N ILE A 122 -6.31 38.35 25.46
CA ILE A 122 -5.14 39.01 24.90
C ILE A 122 -4.39 38.08 23.94
N PHE A 123 -4.27 36.80 24.28
CA PHE A 123 -3.60 35.80 23.43
C PHE A 123 -4.37 35.55 22.14
N ILE A 124 -5.70 35.46 22.20
CA ILE A 124 -6.59 35.36 21.05
C ILE A 124 -6.48 36.60 20.15
N ALA A 125 -6.53 37.78 20.75
CA ALA A 125 -6.42 39.06 20.01
C ALA A 125 -5.04 39.22 19.34
N LEU A 126 -3.97 38.87 20.04
CA LEU A 126 -2.62 38.90 19.49
C LEU A 126 -2.43 37.89 18.37
N GLY A 127 -2.99 36.68 18.52
CA GLY A 127 -3.04 35.65 17.50
C GLY A 127 -3.78 36.08 16.24
N GLN A 128 -4.92 36.75 16.38
CA GLN A 128 -5.67 37.32 15.26
C GLN A 128 -4.93 38.47 14.58
N TYR A 129 -4.29 39.34 15.36
CA TYR A 129 -3.49 40.46 14.82
C TYR A 129 -2.28 39.96 14.05
N MET A 130 -1.53 38.97 14.58
CA MET A 130 -0.40 38.38 13.90
C MET A 130 -0.82 37.60 12.65
N SER A 131 -1.92 36.86 12.71
CA SER A 131 -2.50 36.13 11.56
C SER A 131 -2.87 37.09 10.43
N LYS A 132 -3.49 38.22 10.74
CA LYS A 132 -3.86 39.24 9.78
C LYS A 132 -2.63 39.92 9.13
N LYS A 133 -1.60 40.21 9.91
CA LYS A 133 -0.36 40.83 9.43
C LYS A 133 0.52 39.84 8.62
N MET A 134 0.37 38.55 8.84
CA MET A 134 1.06 37.49 8.09
C MET A 134 0.33 37.16 6.78
N ALA A 135 -0.99 37.25 6.76
CA ALA A 135 -1.81 37.11 5.55
C ALA A 135 -1.53 38.22 4.52
N ASP A 136 -1.34 39.45 4.98
CA ASP A 136 -1.00 40.60 4.13
C ASP A 136 0.44 40.52 3.52
N LYS A 137 1.35 39.75 4.14
CA LYS A 137 2.73 39.59 3.64
C LYS A 137 2.94 38.35 2.75
N LEU A 138 2.01 37.39 2.73
CA LEU A 138 2.09 36.13 1.94
C LEU A 138 1.03 36.03 0.83
N GLY A 139 0.60 37.14 0.26
CA GLY A 139 -0.18 37.15 -0.99
C GLY A 139 -1.30 36.12 -1.04
N GLY A 140 -2.49 36.52 -0.60
CA GLY A 140 -3.77 35.93 -1.03
C GLY A 140 -4.00 34.44 -0.77
N GLY A 141 -4.55 34.08 0.40
CA GLY A 141 -4.95 32.71 0.69
C GLY A 141 -5.67 32.59 2.03
N ASN A 142 -6.92 32.81 1.99
CA ASN A 142 -8.06 32.55 2.86
C ASN A 142 -7.83 31.75 4.16
N SER A 143 -8.11 32.42 5.30
CA SER A 143 -8.85 31.88 6.45
C SER A 143 -8.43 30.53 7.02
N MET A 144 -7.39 30.55 7.90
CA MET A 144 -7.21 29.48 8.90
C MET A 144 -7.43 30.07 10.29
N MET A 145 -8.67 30.15 10.74
CA MET A 145 -9.00 30.16 12.18
C MET A 145 -10.44 29.77 12.41
N PHE A 146 -10.60 28.65 13.14
CA PHE A 146 -11.90 28.08 13.54
C PHE A 146 -12.83 27.68 12.38
N GLY A 147 -12.31 26.88 11.47
CA GLY A 147 -13.12 26.05 10.61
C GLY A 147 -12.49 24.65 10.60
N MET A 148 -13.17 23.69 11.17
CA MET A 148 -12.97 22.28 10.88
C MET A 148 -13.44 22.03 9.44
N GLY A 149 -12.77 22.67 8.48
CA GLY A 149 -12.92 22.49 7.04
C GLY A 149 -11.63 21.88 6.53
N GLY A 150 -11.57 20.58 6.49
CA GLY A 150 -10.52 19.87 5.79
C GLY A 150 -10.52 20.35 4.34
N GLY A 151 -9.46 21.05 3.94
CA GLY A 151 -9.21 21.30 2.53
C GLY A 151 -9.16 19.93 1.86
N SER A 152 -10.09 19.66 0.94
CA SER A 152 -10.10 18.42 0.20
C SER A 152 -8.76 18.28 -0.53
N ASN A 153 -8.00 17.23 -0.21
CA ASN A 153 -6.76 16.86 -0.92
C ASN A 153 -7.05 16.32 -2.34
N VAL A 154 -8.16 16.73 -2.94
CA VAL A 154 -8.51 16.35 -4.30
C VAL A 154 -7.47 16.94 -5.23
N LYS A 155 -6.64 16.09 -5.80
CA LYS A 155 -5.66 16.49 -6.80
C LYS A 155 -6.39 16.80 -8.11
N VAL A 156 -6.55 18.08 -8.39
CA VAL A 156 -7.09 18.55 -9.68
C VAL A 156 -5.92 18.70 -10.64
N TYR A 157 -5.83 17.81 -11.60
CA TYR A 157 -4.92 17.96 -12.73
C TYR A 157 -5.62 18.82 -13.78
N VAL A 158 -5.34 20.13 -13.77
CA VAL A 158 -5.76 21.03 -14.84
C VAL A 158 -4.84 20.78 -16.03
N GLN A 159 -5.43 20.81 -17.24
CA GLN A 159 -4.75 20.68 -18.53
C GLN A 159 -3.28 21.10 -18.48
N SER A 160 -2.36 20.13 -18.58
CA SER A 160 -1.02 20.41 -19.06
C SER A 160 -0.99 20.03 -20.52
N THR A 161 -0.39 20.87 -21.35
CA THR A 161 -0.08 20.59 -22.75
C THR A 161 0.80 19.34 -22.95
N GLU A 162 1.21 18.69 -21.88
CA GLU A 162 1.96 17.43 -21.79
C GLU A 162 1.10 16.33 -21.14
N GLY A 163 -0.15 16.17 -21.56
CA GLY A 163 -1.04 15.09 -21.10
C GLY A 163 -0.54 13.71 -21.54
N ILE A 164 -0.87 12.67 -20.76
CA ILE A 164 -0.71 11.28 -21.19
C ILE A 164 -1.81 10.99 -22.22
N HIS A 165 -1.43 10.45 -23.38
CA HIS A 165 -2.33 10.07 -24.48
C HIS A 165 -2.37 8.55 -24.65
N PHE A 166 -3.33 8.04 -25.43
CA PHE A 166 -3.41 6.61 -25.74
C PHE A 166 -2.17 6.09 -26.46
N SER A 167 -1.43 6.95 -27.17
CA SER A 167 -0.15 6.62 -27.77
C SER A 167 0.95 6.30 -26.75
N ASP A 168 0.81 6.77 -25.51
CA ASP A 168 1.76 6.51 -24.43
C ASP A 168 1.42 5.23 -23.66
N VAL A 169 0.22 4.66 -23.89
CA VAL A 169 -0.25 3.41 -23.32
C VAL A 169 -0.10 2.33 -24.37
N ALA A 170 0.89 1.48 -24.21
CA ALA A 170 1.11 0.34 -25.10
C ALA A 170 0.30 -0.88 -24.63
N GLY A 171 -0.14 -1.72 -25.56
CA GLY A 171 -1.07 -2.82 -25.29
C GLY A 171 -2.48 -2.33 -24.96
N GLU A 172 -3.33 -3.21 -24.43
CA GLU A 172 -4.68 -2.92 -23.96
C GLU A 172 -5.61 -2.36 -25.07
N ASP A 173 -5.49 -2.88 -26.29
CA ASP A 173 -6.18 -2.32 -27.46
C ASP A 173 -7.71 -2.37 -27.29
N GLU A 174 -8.27 -3.45 -26.71
CA GLU A 174 -9.70 -3.59 -26.42
C GLU A 174 -10.18 -2.59 -25.35
N ALA A 175 -9.39 -2.38 -24.31
CA ALA A 175 -9.71 -1.40 -23.27
C ALA A 175 -9.67 0.03 -23.84
N LYS A 176 -8.69 0.34 -24.70
CA LYS A 176 -8.60 1.64 -25.40
C LYS A 176 -9.79 1.87 -26.31
N GLU A 177 -10.21 0.87 -27.11
CA GLU A 177 -11.37 0.97 -28.00
C GLU A 177 -12.65 1.27 -27.20
N ASN A 178 -12.87 0.56 -26.09
CA ASN A 178 -14.00 0.83 -25.20
C ASN A 178 -13.96 2.24 -24.60
N LEU A 179 -12.78 2.75 -24.27
CA LEU A 179 -12.62 4.08 -23.69
C LEU A 179 -12.61 5.19 -24.74
N GLN A 180 -12.31 4.87 -26.01
CA GLN A 180 -12.39 5.82 -27.12
C GLN A 180 -13.83 6.34 -27.34
N GLU A 181 -14.84 5.52 -27.04
CA GLU A 181 -16.23 5.98 -27.06
C GLU A 181 -16.48 7.10 -26.04
N VAL A 182 -15.84 7.01 -24.86
CA VAL A 182 -15.93 8.06 -23.84
C VAL A 182 -15.31 9.37 -24.32
N VAL A 183 -14.15 9.27 -24.97
CA VAL A 183 -13.47 10.43 -25.57
C VAL A 183 -14.35 11.06 -26.64
N ASN A 184 -14.92 10.25 -27.54
CA ASN A 184 -15.79 10.71 -28.60
C ASN A 184 -17.06 11.39 -28.06
N TYR A 185 -17.66 10.84 -27.01
CA TYR A 185 -18.81 11.44 -26.32
C TYR A 185 -18.48 12.79 -25.69
N LEU A 186 -17.33 12.89 -25.02
CA LEU A 186 -16.91 14.16 -24.39
C LEU A 186 -16.62 15.26 -25.42
N HIS A 187 -16.19 14.89 -26.64
CA HIS A 187 -15.98 15.82 -27.71
C HIS A 187 -17.28 16.28 -28.39
N ASP A 188 -18.22 15.35 -28.62
CA ASP A 188 -19.48 15.65 -29.33
C ASP A 188 -20.64 14.84 -28.74
N PRO A 189 -21.23 15.30 -27.62
CA PRO A 189 -22.35 14.63 -26.96
C PRO A 189 -23.63 14.63 -27.84
N SER A 190 -23.75 15.59 -28.76
CA SER A 190 -24.97 15.80 -29.58
C SER A 190 -25.26 14.61 -30.48
N LYS A 191 -24.24 14.00 -31.08
CA LYS A 191 -24.41 12.81 -31.95
C LYS A 191 -25.09 11.64 -31.24
N TYR A 192 -24.77 11.45 -29.93
CA TYR A 192 -25.35 10.38 -29.13
C TYR A 192 -26.79 10.68 -28.74
N GLN A 193 -27.07 11.97 -28.44
CA GLN A 193 -28.43 12.43 -28.12
C GLN A 193 -29.39 12.34 -29.30
N GLU A 194 -28.95 12.64 -30.53
CA GLU A 194 -29.75 12.55 -31.76
C GLU A 194 -30.28 11.14 -32.02
N ILE A 195 -29.50 10.11 -31.64
CA ILE A 195 -29.89 8.71 -31.83
C ILE A 195 -30.65 8.18 -30.60
N GLY A 196 -30.69 8.95 -29.49
CA GLY A 196 -31.28 8.53 -28.22
C GLY A 196 -30.38 7.61 -27.39
N ALA A 197 -29.07 7.55 -27.71
CA ALA A 197 -28.11 6.79 -26.93
C ALA A 197 -27.76 7.53 -25.63
N SER A 198 -27.78 6.80 -24.52
CA SER A 198 -27.31 7.29 -23.20
C SER A 198 -25.93 6.76 -22.89
N MET A 199 -25.00 7.65 -22.59
CA MET A 199 -23.65 7.26 -22.17
C MET A 199 -23.68 6.75 -20.71
N PRO A 200 -22.91 5.70 -20.37
CA PRO A 200 -22.79 5.24 -18.99
C PRO A 200 -22.23 6.35 -18.11
N LYS A 201 -22.84 6.53 -16.92
CA LYS A 201 -22.39 7.54 -15.94
C LYS A 201 -21.06 7.15 -15.31
N GLY A 202 -20.85 5.87 -15.12
CA GLY A 202 -19.66 5.32 -14.46
C GLY A 202 -19.10 4.12 -15.21
N ILE A 203 -17.78 4.09 -15.31
CA ILE A 203 -17.03 3.01 -15.93
C ILE A 203 -16.06 2.45 -14.89
N LEU A 204 -16.06 1.13 -14.72
CA LEU A 204 -15.21 0.43 -13.78
C LEU A 204 -14.09 -0.29 -14.54
N LEU A 205 -12.84 0.16 -14.34
CA LEU A 205 -11.64 -0.51 -14.83
C LEU A 205 -11.29 -1.65 -13.86
N VAL A 206 -11.28 -2.88 -14.36
CA VAL A 206 -11.05 -4.08 -13.55
C VAL A 206 -9.87 -4.87 -14.08
N GLY A 207 -8.99 -5.36 -13.21
CA GLY A 207 -7.85 -6.17 -13.64
C GLY A 207 -6.75 -6.26 -12.59
N PRO A 208 -5.70 -7.05 -12.87
CA PRO A 208 -4.58 -7.24 -11.96
C PRO A 208 -3.86 -5.93 -11.61
N PRO A 209 -3.12 -5.87 -10.49
CA PRO A 209 -2.29 -4.72 -10.17
C PRO A 209 -1.18 -4.54 -11.23
N GLY A 210 -0.81 -3.28 -11.49
CA GLY A 210 0.28 -2.96 -12.41
C GLY A 210 -0.07 -3.02 -13.90
N THR A 211 -1.32 -3.28 -14.30
CA THR A 211 -1.77 -3.31 -15.71
C THR A 211 -1.99 -1.93 -16.33
N GLY A 212 -1.85 -0.84 -15.56
CA GLY A 212 -1.93 0.51 -16.12
C GLY A 212 -3.30 1.18 -16.04
N LYS A 213 -4.25 0.70 -15.21
CA LYS A 213 -5.60 1.26 -15.05
C LYS A 213 -5.60 2.77 -14.79
N THR A 214 -4.78 3.22 -13.86
CA THR A 214 -4.62 4.66 -13.55
C THR A 214 -4.04 5.45 -14.73
N MET A 215 -3.12 4.85 -15.49
CA MET A 215 -2.53 5.48 -16.68
C MET A 215 -3.54 5.59 -17.80
N LEU A 216 -4.37 4.55 -18.01
CA LEU A 216 -5.46 4.55 -18.98
C LEU A 216 -6.48 5.64 -18.66
N ALA A 217 -6.88 5.79 -17.40
CA ALA A 217 -7.82 6.86 -16.99
C ALA A 217 -7.25 8.27 -17.28
N LYS A 218 -5.95 8.47 -17.06
CA LYS A 218 -5.27 9.72 -17.41
C LYS A 218 -5.19 9.93 -18.92
N ALA A 219 -4.98 8.87 -19.69
CA ALA A 219 -4.95 8.94 -21.14
C ALA A 219 -6.31 9.34 -21.73
N VAL A 220 -7.42 8.81 -21.18
CA VAL A 220 -8.79 9.24 -21.56
C VAL A 220 -8.97 10.74 -21.35
N ALA A 221 -8.50 11.28 -20.23
CA ALA A 221 -8.60 12.71 -19.94
C ALA A 221 -7.71 13.55 -20.87
N GLY A 222 -6.51 13.08 -21.18
CA GLY A 222 -5.59 13.72 -22.12
C GLY A 222 -6.16 13.78 -23.53
N GLU A 223 -6.70 12.66 -24.02
CA GLU A 223 -7.36 12.60 -25.34
C GLU A 223 -8.62 13.46 -25.41
N SER A 224 -9.42 13.47 -24.33
CA SER A 224 -10.65 14.27 -24.27
C SER A 224 -10.40 15.75 -24.05
N ASN A 225 -9.18 16.12 -23.63
CA ASN A 225 -8.78 17.49 -23.29
C ASN A 225 -9.70 18.15 -22.24
N VAL A 226 -10.14 17.37 -21.25
CA VAL A 226 -11.02 17.82 -20.15
C VAL A 226 -10.32 17.77 -18.80
N PRO A 227 -10.78 18.54 -17.80
CA PRO A 227 -10.27 18.47 -16.44
C PRO A 227 -10.35 17.05 -15.85
N PHE A 228 -9.30 16.65 -15.15
CA PHE A 228 -9.19 15.33 -14.52
C PHE A 228 -9.06 15.47 -13.01
N PHE A 229 -10.03 14.94 -12.28
CA PHE A 229 -10.03 14.87 -10.82
C PHE A 229 -9.62 13.46 -10.42
N SER A 230 -8.53 13.31 -9.68
CA SER A 230 -8.05 12.01 -9.23
C SER A 230 -8.00 11.94 -7.72
N ILE A 231 -8.56 10.86 -7.17
CA ILE A 231 -8.55 10.56 -5.75
C ILE A 231 -8.41 9.04 -5.56
N SER A 232 -7.73 8.62 -4.48
CA SER A 232 -7.74 7.22 -4.07
C SER A 232 -8.92 6.93 -3.15
N GLY A 233 -9.56 5.77 -3.29
CA GLY A 233 -10.60 5.30 -2.38
C GLY A 233 -10.15 5.30 -0.91
N SER A 234 -8.88 5.04 -0.66
CA SER A 234 -8.29 5.11 0.67
C SER A 234 -8.28 6.52 1.27
N GLU A 235 -8.25 7.58 0.45
CA GLU A 235 -8.29 8.99 0.92
C GLU A 235 -9.67 9.40 1.47
N PHE A 236 -10.71 8.61 1.19
CA PHE A 236 -12.04 8.81 1.77
C PHE A 236 -12.19 8.14 3.14
N VAL A 237 -11.32 7.18 3.48
CA VAL A 237 -11.37 6.48 4.78
C VAL A 237 -10.66 7.33 5.82
N GLU A 238 -11.44 7.95 6.71
CA GLU A 238 -10.94 8.83 7.76
C GLU A 238 -11.26 8.28 9.16
N MET A 239 -10.58 8.77 10.19
CA MET A 239 -10.82 8.35 11.57
C MET A 239 -12.12 8.94 12.16
N PHE A 240 -12.64 10.02 11.58
CA PHE A 240 -13.83 10.72 12.08
C PHE A 240 -15.04 10.48 11.18
N VAL A 241 -16.11 10.00 11.76
CA VAL A 241 -17.36 9.70 11.06
C VAL A 241 -17.91 10.94 10.33
N GLY A 242 -18.22 10.78 9.05
CA GLY A 242 -18.78 11.81 8.18
C GLY A 242 -17.77 12.65 7.39
N MET A 243 -16.47 12.55 7.66
CA MET A 243 -15.46 13.28 6.90
C MET A 243 -15.31 12.74 5.47
N GLY A 244 -15.33 11.43 5.30
CA GLY A 244 -15.30 10.79 3.99
C GLY A 244 -16.49 11.20 3.12
N ALA A 245 -17.69 11.18 3.67
CA ALA A 245 -18.89 11.65 2.99
C ALA A 245 -18.82 13.15 2.60
N SER A 246 -18.19 13.99 3.42
CA SER A 246 -17.96 15.41 3.07
C SER A 246 -17.01 15.55 1.89
N LYS A 247 -15.90 14.78 1.87
CA LYS A 247 -14.95 14.78 0.75
C LYS A 247 -15.61 14.34 -0.56
N VAL A 248 -16.49 13.34 -0.51
CA VAL A 248 -17.27 12.92 -1.68
C VAL A 248 -18.11 14.07 -2.19
N ARG A 249 -18.90 14.75 -1.34
CA ARG A 249 -19.71 15.91 -1.75
C ARG A 249 -18.88 17.03 -2.36
N ASP A 250 -17.74 17.35 -1.75
CA ASP A 250 -16.85 18.41 -2.21
C ASP A 250 -16.25 18.08 -3.58
N LEU A 251 -15.83 16.82 -3.79
CA LEU A 251 -15.32 16.33 -5.08
C LEU A 251 -16.38 16.49 -6.18
N PHE A 252 -17.59 15.99 -5.93
CA PHE A 252 -18.65 16.03 -6.93
C PHE A 252 -19.18 17.45 -7.17
N LYS A 253 -19.17 18.32 -6.16
CA LYS A 253 -19.47 19.75 -6.34
C LYS A 253 -18.45 20.41 -7.29
N GLN A 254 -17.16 20.19 -7.05
CA GLN A 254 -16.09 20.74 -7.91
C GLN A 254 -16.17 20.18 -9.34
N ALA A 255 -16.49 18.89 -9.49
CA ALA A 255 -16.68 18.27 -10.80
C ALA A 255 -17.84 18.90 -11.57
N LYS A 256 -18.99 19.14 -10.91
CA LYS A 256 -20.15 19.83 -11.51
C LYS A 256 -19.81 21.25 -11.98
N GLU A 257 -19.01 21.98 -11.18
CA GLU A 257 -18.59 23.36 -11.52
C GLU A 257 -17.63 23.41 -12.72
N LYS A 258 -16.91 22.31 -13.00
CA LYS A 258 -15.90 22.24 -14.05
C LYS A 258 -16.26 21.26 -15.18
N ALA A 259 -17.53 20.93 -15.32
CA ALA A 259 -17.99 20.09 -16.42
C ALA A 259 -17.80 20.79 -17.80
N PRO A 260 -17.45 20.06 -18.89
CA PRO A 260 -17.21 18.61 -18.92
C PRO A 260 -15.89 18.20 -18.25
N CYS A 261 -15.90 17.09 -17.47
CA CYS A 261 -14.73 16.62 -16.76
C CYS A 261 -14.79 15.10 -16.48
N ILE A 262 -13.66 14.53 -16.10
CA ILE A 262 -13.55 13.15 -15.64
C ILE A 262 -13.20 13.13 -14.14
N VAL A 263 -13.95 12.34 -13.37
CA VAL A 263 -13.65 12.00 -11.97
C VAL A 263 -13.11 10.59 -11.93
N PHE A 264 -11.89 10.41 -11.46
CA PHE A 264 -11.25 9.10 -11.31
C PHE A 264 -11.09 8.73 -9.84
N ILE A 265 -11.61 7.56 -9.47
CA ILE A 265 -11.49 7.00 -8.13
C ILE A 265 -10.66 5.71 -8.24
N ASP A 266 -9.41 5.78 -7.78
CA ASP A 266 -8.55 4.59 -7.73
C ASP A 266 -8.85 3.76 -6.48
N GLU A 267 -8.64 2.45 -6.55
CA GLU A 267 -8.87 1.52 -5.43
C GLU A 267 -10.27 1.70 -4.80
N ILE A 268 -11.31 1.73 -5.62
CA ILE A 268 -12.70 1.94 -5.16
C ILE A 268 -13.14 0.89 -4.13
N ASP A 269 -12.53 -0.28 -4.12
CA ASP A 269 -12.77 -1.35 -3.15
C ASP A 269 -12.43 -0.95 -1.71
N ALA A 270 -11.60 0.09 -1.50
CA ALA A 270 -11.33 0.61 -0.16
C ALA A 270 -12.60 1.12 0.56
N ILE A 271 -13.56 1.67 -0.19
CA ILE A 271 -14.84 2.19 0.33
C ILE A 271 -16.04 1.33 -0.09
N GLY A 272 -15.90 0.58 -1.18
CA GLY A 272 -16.98 -0.11 -1.86
C GLY A 272 -17.17 -1.58 -1.47
N GLN A 273 -16.57 -2.08 -0.39
CA GLN A 273 -16.68 -3.50 -0.01
C GLN A 273 -18.08 -3.90 0.41
N LYS A 274 -18.46 -5.17 0.10
CA LYS A 274 -19.68 -5.81 0.57
C LYS A 274 -19.78 -5.76 2.09
N ARG A 275 -20.99 -5.62 2.59
CA ARG A 275 -21.32 -5.67 4.02
C ARG A 275 -20.99 -7.05 4.57
N SER A 276 -19.95 -7.17 5.39
CA SER A 276 -19.72 -8.39 6.16
C SER A 276 -20.55 -8.30 7.45
N GLY A 277 -21.39 -9.31 7.70
CA GLY A 277 -22.30 -9.37 8.86
C GLY A 277 -21.61 -9.52 10.22
N GLY A 278 -20.40 -9.03 10.40
CA GLY A 278 -19.62 -9.07 11.65
C GLY A 278 -19.86 -7.83 12.51
N GLN A 279 -20.27 -8.08 13.72
CA GLN A 279 -20.67 -7.16 14.78
C GLN A 279 -19.47 -6.47 15.46
N TYR A 280 -18.70 -5.63 14.71
CA TYR A 280 -17.69 -4.74 15.32
C TYR A 280 -17.67 -3.38 14.62
N GLY A 281 -17.84 -2.33 15.40
CA GLY A 281 -18.12 -0.92 15.07
C GLY A 281 -17.05 -0.12 14.30
N GLY A 282 -16.41 -0.69 13.28
CA GLY A 282 -15.43 0.01 12.42
C GLY A 282 -15.92 0.30 11.00
N ASN A 283 -17.13 -0.10 10.61
CA ASN A 283 -17.63 0.00 9.25
C ASN A 283 -18.54 1.20 8.97
N ASP A 284 -18.98 1.93 10.00
CA ASP A 284 -20.00 2.98 9.85
C ASP A 284 -19.56 4.12 8.95
N GLU A 285 -18.28 4.51 9.01
CA GLU A 285 -17.76 5.59 8.16
C GLU A 285 -17.67 5.19 6.70
N ARG A 286 -17.14 3.98 6.42
CA ARG A 286 -17.06 3.47 5.05
C ARG A 286 -18.45 3.35 4.42
N GLU A 287 -19.42 2.84 5.18
CA GLU A 287 -20.79 2.69 4.72
C GLU A 287 -21.45 4.05 4.47
N GLN A 288 -21.22 5.04 5.34
CA GLN A 288 -21.70 6.39 5.15
C GLN A 288 -21.09 7.05 3.91
N THR A 289 -19.79 6.86 3.70
CA THR A 289 -19.06 7.36 2.53
C THR A 289 -19.56 6.69 1.24
N LEU A 290 -19.74 5.37 1.26
CA LEU A 290 -20.32 4.64 0.13
C LEU A 290 -21.72 5.13 -0.20
N ASN A 291 -22.59 5.25 0.80
CA ASN A 291 -23.96 5.74 0.59
C ASN A 291 -23.97 7.17 0.03
N GLN A 292 -23.05 8.04 0.46
CA GLN A 292 -22.91 9.37 -0.11
C GLN A 292 -22.45 9.31 -1.58
N LEU A 293 -21.46 8.45 -1.91
CA LEU A 293 -21.02 8.24 -3.29
C LEU A 293 -22.18 7.78 -4.17
N LEU A 294 -22.96 6.80 -3.73
CA LEU A 294 -24.12 6.31 -4.45
C LEU A 294 -25.17 7.43 -4.66
N THR A 295 -25.41 8.26 -3.64
CA THR A 295 -26.32 9.39 -3.71
C THR A 295 -25.86 10.43 -4.73
N GLU A 296 -24.56 10.77 -4.73
CA GLU A 296 -24.03 11.71 -5.72
C GLU A 296 -24.11 11.15 -7.14
N MET A 297 -23.82 9.86 -7.35
CA MET A 297 -23.94 9.21 -8.66
C MET A 297 -25.39 9.17 -9.15
N ASP A 298 -26.34 8.87 -8.29
CA ASP A 298 -27.78 8.87 -8.64
C ASP A 298 -28.30 10.28 -8.97
N GLY A 299 -27.77 11.29 -8.25
CA GLY A 299 -28.11 12.71 -8.47
C GLY A 299 -27.51 13.36 -9.71
N PHE A 300 -26.74 12.61 -10.52
CA PHE A 300 -26.26 13.09 -11.82
C PHE A 300 -27.31 12.84 -12.92
N GLU A 301 -27.71 13.89 -13.58
CA GLU A 301 -28.40 13.76 -14.86
C GLU A 301 -27.38 13.43 -15.97
N SER A 302 -27.74 12.56 -16.90
CA SER A 302 -26.85 12.04 -17.96
C SER A 302 -26.27 13.13 -18.88
N ASN A 303 -26.74 14.36 -18.78
CA ASN A 303 -26.39 15.47 -19.69
C ASN A 303 -25.34 16.44 -19.11
N ASN A 304 -24.83 16.20 -17.87
CA ASN A 304 -23.95 17.18 -17.22
C ASN A 304 -22.48 17.10 -17.65
N GLY A 305 -22.11 16.20 -18.57
CA GLY A 305 -20.73 16.09 -19.08
C GLY A 305 -19.69 15.60 -18.05
N VAL A 306 -20.13 15.06 -16.91
CA VAL A 306 -19.23 14.46 -15.90
C VAL A 306 -19.25 12.95 -16.08
N ILE A 307 -18.07 12.36 -16.31
CA ILE A 307 -17.90 10.91 -16.39
C ILE A 307 -17.08 10.44 -15.20
N ILE A 308 -17.53 9.37 -14.55
CA ILE A 308 -16.87 8.78 -13.41
C ILE A 308 -16.13 7.53 -13.88
N LEU A 309 -14.81 7.51 -13.72
CA LEU A 309 -13.99 6.32 -13.89
C LEU A 309 -13.61 5.80 -12.51
N ALA A 310 -13.68 4.51 -12.29
CA ALA A 310 -13.13 3.89 -11.08
C ALA A 310 -12.24 2.71 -11.44
N ALA A 311 -11.26 2.41 -10.59
CA ALA A 311 -10.39 1.25 -10.76
C ALA A 311 -10.42 0.35 -9.53
N THR A 312 -10.38 -0.97 -9.76
CA THR A 312 -10.24 -1.97 -8.70
C THR A 312 -9.48 -3.20 -9.19
N ASN A 313 -8.77 -3.84 -8.26
CA ASN A 313 -8.19 -5.16 -8.47
C ASN A 313 -9.12 -6.29 -7.94
N ARG A 314 -10.23 -5.93 -7.27
CA ARG A 314 -11.14 -6.87 -6.59
C ARG A 314 -12.60 -6.58 -6.92
N PRO A 315 -13.04 -6.76 -8.18
CA PRO A 315 -14.41 -6.45 -8.57
C PRO A 315 -15.46 -7.25 -7.80
N GLU A 316 -15.13 -8.47 -7.39
CA GLU A 316 -16.00 -9.37 -6.62
C GLU A 316 -16.21 -8.92 -5.17
N SER A 317 -15.32 -8.10 -4.62
CA SER A 317 -15.45 -7.55 -3.25
C SER A 317 -16.41 -6.36 -3.20
N LEU A 318 -16.75 -5.77 -4.35
CA LEU A 318 -17.58 -4.58 -4.42
C LEU A 318 -19.04 -4.86 -4.05
N ASP A 319 -19.65 -3.89 -3.35
CA ASP A 319 -21.08 -3.91 -3.08
C ASP A 319 -21.86 -3.89 -4.41
N PRO A 320 -22.82 -4.81 -4.61
CA PRO A 320 -23.63 -4.88 -5.82
C PRO A 320 -24.34 -3.57 -6.14
N ALA A 321 -24.59 -2.71 -5.16
CA ALA A 321 -25.20 -1.40 -5.37
C ALA A 321 -24.35 -0.48 -6.26
N LEU A 322 -23.01 -0.61 -6.23
CA LEU A 322 -22.11 0.16 -7.07
C LEU A 322 -22.22 -0.21 -8.57
N THR A 323 -22.52 -1.47 -8.86
CA THR A 323 -22.52 -2.01 -10.23
C THR A 323 -23.92 -2.10 -10.84
N ARG A 324 -24.92 -1.44 -10.23
CA ARG A 324 -26.28 -1.34 -10.77
C ARG A 324 -26.33 -0.36 -11.94
N PRO A 325 -27.26 -0.56 -12.91
CA PRO A 325 -27.50 0.39 -13.99
C PRO A 325 -27.68 1.82 -13.47
N GLY A 326 -27.04 2.79 -14.15
CA GLY A 326 -27.03 4.20 -13.76
C GLY A 326 -25.90 4.59 -12.78
N ARG A 327 -25.01 3.64 -12.42
CA ARG A 327 -23.80 3.85 -11.61
C ARG A 327 -22.58 3.36 -12.38
N PHE A 328 -21.82 2.36 -11.86
CA PHE A 328 -20.75 1.70 -12.63
C PHE A 328 -21.33 0.55 -13.45
N ASP A 329 -22.06 0.90 -14.48
CA ASP A 329 -22.79 -0.04 -15.32
C ASP A 329 -21.95 -0.61 -16.47
N ARG A 330 -20.84 0.04 -16.83
CA ARG A 330 -19.87 -0.46 -17.80
C ARG A 330 -18.61 -0.96 -17.09
N ARG A 331 -18.22 -2.20 -17.35
CA ARG A 331 -16.95 -2.77 -16.90
C ARG A 331 -16.00 -2.89 -18.07
N VAL A 332 -14.79 -2.39 -17.90
CA VAL A 332 -13.70 -2.49 -18.88
C VAL A 332 -12.59 -3.32 -18.25
N PRO A 333 -12.38 -4.57 -18.70
CA PRO A 333 -11.27 -5.38 -18.26
C PRO A 333 -9.95 -4.76 -18.76
N VAL A 334 -8.94 -4.72 -17.89
CA VAL A 334 -7.56 -4.30 -18.17
C VAL A 334 -6.70 -5.46 -17.73
N GLU A 335 -6.40 -6.36 -18.64
CA GLU A 335 -5.78 -7.65 -18.37
C GLU A 335 -4.24 -7.55 -18.37
N LEU A 336 -3.56 -8.67 -18.09
CA LEU A 336 -2.11 -8.73 -18.31
C LEU A 336 -1.83 -8.67 -19.81
N PRO A 337 -0.78 -7.94 -20.25
CA PRO A 337 -0.51 -7.75 -21.65
C PRO A 337 -0.13 -9.08 -22.33
N ASP A 338 -0.65 -9.30 -23.52
CA ASP A 338 -0.25 -10.38 -24.41
C ASP A 338 1.20 -10.20 -24.90
N LEU A 339 1.71 -11.13 -25.70
CA LEU A 339 3.09 -11.08 -26.19
C LEU A 339 3.39 -9.76 -26.95
N LYS A 340 2.46 -9.34 -27.82
CA LYS A 340 2.60 -8.10 -28.59
C LYS A 340 2.57 -6.88 -27.68
N GLY A 341 1.61 -6.85 -26.74
CA GLY A 341 1.49 -5.77 -25.74
C GLY A 341 2.75 -5.67 -24.87
N ARG A 342 3.32 -6.80 -24.40
CA ARG A 342 4.57 -6.79 -23.64
C ARG A 342 5.73 -6.21 -24.46
N GLU A 343 5.86 -6.61 -25.72
CA GLU A 343 6.90 -6.08 -26.60
C GLU A 343 6.75 -4.56 -26.81
N GLU A 344 5.53 -4.09 -27.04
CA GLU A 344 5.23 -2.65 -27.20
C GLU A 344 5.51 -1.87 -25.91
N ILE A 345 5.11 -2.38 -24.74
CA ILE A 345 5.38 -1.78 -23.44
C ILE A 345 6.89 -1.66 -23.19
N LEU A 346 7.65 -2.73 -23.45
CA LEU A 346 9.10 -2.71 -23.33
C LEU A 346 9.72 -1.64 -24.23
N LYS A 347 9.30 -1.53 -25.49
CA LYS A 347 9.75 -0.50 -26.43
C LYS A 347 9.43 0.92 -25.96
N VAL A 348 8.22 1.15 -25.40
CA VAL A 348 7.82 2.47 -24.85
C VAL A 348 8.73 2.88 -23.69
N HIS A 349 9.01 1.95 -22.77
CA HIS A 349 9.90 2.23 -21.66
C HIS A 349 11.38 2.32 -22.08
N ALA A 350 11.80 1.54 -23.06
CA ALA A 350 13.16 1.58 -23.61
C ALA A 350 13.50 2.93 -24.28
N LYS A 351 12.51 3.64 -24.84
CA LYS A 351 12.73 5.01 -25.38
C LYS A 351 13.21 6.01 -24.32
N LYS A 352 13.00 5.73 -23.04
CA LYS A 352 13.40 6.61 -21.92
C LYS A 352 14.85 6.39 -21.47
N ILE A 353 15.49 5.33 -21.94
CA ILE A 353 16.86 4.94 -21.60
C ILE A 353 17.68 4.75 -22.88
N LYS A 354 18.99 4.59 -22.74
CA LYS A 354 19.84 4.20 -23.86
C LYS A 354 19.96 2.69 -23.93
N VAL A 355 19.53 2.10 -25.01
CA VAL A 355 19.55 0.66 -25.28
C VAL A 355 20.41 0.40 -26.51
N ALA A 356 21.10 -0.75 -26.58
CA ALA A 356 21.85 -1.20 -27.76
C ALA A 356 20.88 -1.44 -28.94
N GLU A 357 21.37 -1.24 -30.16
CA GLU A 357 20.54 -1.34 -31.37
C GLU A 357 20.13 -2.78 -31.71
N ASP A 358 20.87 -3.76 -31.22
CA ASP A 358 20.74 -5.20 -31.51
C ASP A 358 19.82 -5.96 -30.56
N VAL A 359 19.08 -5.26 -29.68
CA VAL A 359 18.16 -5.89 -28.70
C VAL A 359 16.92 -6.44 -29.36
N ASP A 360 16.67 -7.74 -29.21
CA ASP A 360 15.42 -8.40 -29.60
C ASP A 360 14.36 -8.29 -28.51
N PHE A 361 13.50 -7.25 -28.58
CA PHE A 361 12.40 -7.05 -27.64
C PHE A 361 11.35 -8.16 -27.70
N ASN A 362 11.20 -8.88 -28.83
CA ASN A 362 10.28 -10.00 -28.90
C ASN A 362 10.75 -11.17 -28.04
N LYS A 363 12.05 -11.49 -28.08
CA LYS A 363 12.66 -12.48 -27.20
C LYS A 363 12.47 -12.11 -25.72
N ILE A 364 12.78 -10.85 -25.37
CA ILE A 364 12.61 -10.32 -24.01
C ILE A 364 11.14 -10.40 -23.57
N ALA A 365 10.17 -10.06 -24.44
CA ALA A 365 8.75 -10.14 -24.15
C ALA A 365 8.26 -11.58 -23.93
N ARG A 366 8.83 -12.56 -24.65
CA ARG A 366 8.55 -14.00 -24.40
C ARG A 366 9.05 -14.43 -23.02
N MET A 367 10.28 -14.07 -22.66
CA MET A 367 10.87 -14.39 -21.36
C MET A 367 10.11 -13.75 -20.20
N ALA A 368 9.50 -12.56 -20.41
CA ALA A 368 8.68 -11.87 -19.44
C ALA A 368 7.18 -12.28 -19.50
N SER A 369 6.90 -13.55 -19.80
CA SER A 369 5.53 -14.06 -19.85
C SER A 369 4.81 -13.87 -18.50
N GLY A 370 3.57 -13.38 -18.54
CA GLY A 370 2.78 -13.09 -17.33
C GLY A 370 3.15 -11.82 -16.57
N ALA A 371 4.17 -11.06 -17.04
CA ALA A 371 4.54 -9.81 -16.41
C ALA A 371 3.52 -8.69 -16.69
N SER A 372 3.19 -7.93 -15.66
CA SER A 372 2.39 -6.71 -15.76
C SER A 372 3.17 -5.56 -16.40
N GLY A 373 2.46 -4.52 -16.85
CA GLY A 373 3.10 -3.32 -17.41
C GLY A 373 4.07 -2.64 -16.43
N ALA A 374 3.78 -2.66 -15.14
CA ALA A 374 4.66 -2.11 -14.11
C ALA A 374 5.94 -2.93 -13.92
N GLU A 375 5.84 -4.27 -13.99
CA GLU A 375 7.00 -5.15 -13.94
C GLU A 375 7.88 -5.00 -15.17
N LEU A 376 7.30 -4.88 -16.37
CA LEU A 376 8.03 -4.61 -17.61
C LEU A 376 8.77 -3.26 -17.56
N ALA A 377 8.13 -2.23 -17.02
CA ALA A 377 8.80 -0.94 -16.78
C ALA A 377 9.98 -1.07 -15.81
N ASN A 378 9.82 -1.89 -14.76
CA ASN A 378 10.87 -2.14 -13.80
C ASN A 378 12.04 -2.95 -14.41
N ILE A 379 11.76 -3.94 -15.26
CA ILE A 379 12.77 -4.70 -16.01
C ILE A 379 13.66 -3.75 -16.82
N VAL A 380 13.06 -2.82 -17.56
CA VAL A 380 13.82 -1.84 -18.37
C VAL A 380 14.67 -0.92 -17.49
N ASN A 381 14.12 -0.47 -16.35
CA ASN A 381 14.86 0.36 -15.41
C ASN A 381 16.02 -0.39 -14.74
N GLU A 382 15.83 -1.64 -14.32
CA GLU A 382 16.89 -2.47 -13.74
C GLU A 382 18.01 -2.75 -14.76
N ALA A 383 17.67 -2.97 -16.05
CA ALA A 383 18.65 -3.12 -17.11
C ALA A 383 19.53 -1.86 -17.26
N ALA A 384 18.95 -0.68 -17.20
CA ALA A 384 19.70 0.58 -17.21
C ALA A 384 20.61 0.71 -15.97
N LEU A 385 20.11 0.39 -14.77
CA LEU A 385 20.90 0.41 -13.54
C LEU A 385 22.06 -0.60 -13.60
N ARG A 386 21.84 -1.78 -14.19
CA ARG A 386 22.85 -2.80 -14.39
C ARG A 386 23.95 -2.32 -15.35
N ALA A 387 23.58 -1.71 -16.47
CA ALA A 387 24.53 -1.13 -17.40
C ALA A 387 25.45 -0.10 -16.73
N VAL A 388 24.88 0.79 -15.89
CA VAL A 388 25.65 1.78 -15.13
C VAL A 388 26.59 1.12 -14.12
N ARG A 389 26.16 0.09 -13.39
CA ARG A 389 27.01 -0.68 -12.47
C ARG A 389 28.18 -1.35 -13.18
N ALA A 390 27.98 -1.76 -14.44
CA ALA A 390 29.01 -2.34 -15.29
C ALA A 390 29.87 -1.29 -16.03
N GLY A 391 29.70 0.00 -15.75
CA GLY A 391 30.46 1.09 -16.38
C GLY A 391 30.08 1.38 -17.84
N ARG A 392 28.97 0.82 -18.32
CA ARG A 392 28.47 1.01 -19.70
C ARG A 392 27.50 2.18 -19.77
N ARG A 393 27.32 2.76 -20.96
CA ARG A 393 26.43 3.90 -21.20
C ARG A 393 25.12 3.51 -21.87
N PHE A 394 24.89 2.24 -22.13
CA PHE A 394 23.69 1.67 -22.74
C PHE A 394 23.42 0.28 -22.16
N ALA A 395 22.15 -0.10 -22.09
CA ALA A 395 21.72 -1.43 -21.69
C ALA A 395 21.77 -2.39 -22.89
N THR A 396 22.23 -3.60 -22.66
CA THR A 396 22.29 -4.69 -23.65
C THR A 396 21.14 -5.67 -23.46
N GLU A 397 20.94 -6.58 -24.41
CA GLU A 397 19.97 -7.68 -24.30
C GLU A 397 20.23 -8.52 -23.04
N SER A 398 21.48 -8.86 -22.76
CA SER A 398 21.86 -9.61 -21.54
C SER A 398 21.50 -8.86 -20.24
N ASP A 399 21.50 -7.51 -20.24
CA ASP A 399 21.04 -6.76 -19.08
C ASP A 399 19.53 -6.88 -18.88
N LEU A 400 18.77 -6.88 -19.96
CA LEU A 400 17.32 -7.08 -19.93
C LEU A 400 16.95 -8.49 -19.48
N GLU A 401 17.62 -9.51 -20.02
CA GLU A 401 17.44 -10.91 -19.61
C GLU A 401 17.67 -11.10 -18.11
N GLU A 402 18.81 -10.64 -17.58
CA GLU A 402 19.10 -10.73 -16.16
C GLU A 402 18.13 -9.89 -15.31
N SER A 403 17.63 -8.76 -15.85
CA SER A 403 16.66 -7.93 -15.15
C SER A 403 15.30 -8.60 -15.03
N ILE A 404 14.90 -9.42 -16.01
CA ILE A 404 13.73 -10.29 -15.90
C ILE A 404 13.89 -11.23 -14.70
N GLU A 405 15.04 -11.88 -14.61
CA GLU A 405 15.34 -12.79 -13.51
C GLU A 405 15.35 -12.08 -12.16
N VAL A 406 15.89 -10.85 -12.11
CA VAL A 406 15.88 -10.03 -10.88
C VAL A 406 14.46 -9.68 -10.47
N VAL A 407 13.59 -9.33 -11.40
CA VAL A 407 12.20 -8.96 -11.09
C VAL A 407 11.37 -10.18 -10.68
N ILE A 408 11.57 -11.34 -11.33
CA ILE A 408 10.80 -12.56 -11.05
C ILE A 408 11.36 -13.31 -9.83
N ALA A 409 12.69 -13.53 -9.79
CA ALA A 409 13.35 -14.39 -8.80
C ALA A 409 14.23 -13.64 -7.79
N GLY A 410 14.36 -12.32 -7.91
CA GLY A 410 15.19 -11.49 -7.05
C GLY A 410 16.67 -11.49 -7.44
N TYR A 411 17.46 -10.69 -6.72
CA TYR A 411 18.90 -10.56 -6.98
C TYR A 411 19.68 -11.83 -6.66
N GLN A 412 20.80 -12.03 -7.36
CA GLN A 412 21.75 -13.10 -7.03
C GLN A 412 22.32 -12.89 -5.61
N LYS A 413 22.31 -13.92 -4.79
CA LYS A 413 22.94 -13.90 -3.46
C LYS A 413 24.45 -14.05 -3.57
N LYS A 414 25.20 -13.00 -3.31
CA LYS A 414 26.68 -13.03 -3.32
C LYS A 414 27.30 -13.81 -2.17
N ASN A 415 26.58 -13.96 -1.05
CA ASN A 415 27.09 -14.53 0.21
C ASN A 415 26.48 -15.91 0.55
N ALA A 416 25.68 -16.49 -0.35
CA ALA A 416 25.16 -17.84 -0.13
C ALA A 416 26.22 -18.84 -0.62
N ILE A 417 26.99 -19.37 0.32
CA ILE A 417 27.95 -20.46 0.05
C ILE A 417 27.16 -21.75 0.28
N LEU A 418 26.71 -22.36 -0.83
CA LEU A 418 26.24 -23.74 -0.79
C LEU A 418 27.45 -24.66 -0.53
N THR A 419 27.25 -25.68 0.28
CA THR A 419 28.24 -26.75 0.37
C THR A 419 28.29 -27.49 -0.97
N ASP A 420 29.42 -28.13 -1.30
CA ASP A 420 29.53 -28.91 -2.53
C ASP A 420 28.42 -29.97 -2.65
N HIS A 421 28.02 -30.57 -1.54
CA HIS A 421 26.93 -31.52 -1.50
C HIS A 421 25.57 -30.88 -1.86
N GLU A 422 25.27 -29.72 -1.29
CA GLU A 422 24.03 -28.98 -1.60
C GLU A 422 24.04 -28.51 -3.06
N LYS A 423 25.17 -28.02 -3.55
CA LYS A 423 25.34 -27.61 -4.96
C LYS A 423 25.05 -28.77 -5.91
N TRP A 424 25.50 -29.98 -5.59
CA TRP A 424 25.16 -31.19 -6.34
C TRP A 424 23.66 -31.51 -6.30
N ILE A 425 23.04 -31.44 -5.13
CA ILE A 425 21.60 -31.70 -5.00
C ILE A 425 20.81 -30.71 -5.88
N VAL A 426 21.11 -29.40 -5.80
CA VAL A 426 20.43 -28.38 -6.60
C VAL A 426 20.68 -28.61 -8.10
N ALA A 427 21.89 -29.01 -8.52
CA ALA A 427 22.17 -29.29 -9.92
C ALA A 427 21.33 -30.44 -10.46
N TYR A 428 21.18 -31.53 -9.70
CA TYR A 428 20.30 -32.63 -10.09
C TYR A 428 18.83 -32.23 -10.07
N HIS A 429 18.40 -31.46 -9.09
CA HIS A 429 17.05 -30.96 -8.96
C HIS A 429 16.62 -30.17 -10.19
N GLU A 430 17.38 -29.12 -10.54
CA GLU A 430 17.09 -28.27 -11.69
C GLU A 430 17.20 -29.03 -13.03
N THR A 431 18.20 -29.89 -13.15
CA THR A 431 18.31 -30.77 -14.33
C THR A 431 17.12 -31.73 -14.42
N GLY A 432 16.61 -32.20 -13.30
CA GLY A 432 15.42 -33.05 -13.24
C GLY A 432 14.19 -32.37 -13.85
N HIS A 433 13.91 -31.14 -13.46
CA HIS A 433 12.84 -30.33 -14.07
C HIS A 433 13.03 -30.18 -15.58
N ALA A 434 14.22 -29.76 -16.00
CA ALA A 434 14.53 -29.52 -17.40
C ALA A 434 14.41 -30.79 -18.25
N LEU A 435 14.93 -31.92 -17.75
CA LEU A 435 14.96 -33.19 -18.49
C LEU A 435 13.55 -33.79 -18.61
N VAL A 436 12.76 -33.77 -17.53
CA VAL A 436 11.36 -34.21 -17.57
C VAL A 436 10.55 -33.35 -18.55
N ALA A 437 10.76 -32.03 -18.54
CA ALA A 437 10.10 -31.13 -19.50
C ALA A 437 10.48 -31.46 -20.95
N ALA A 438 11.77 -31.63 -21.24
CA ALA A 438 12.26 -31.85 -22.60
C ALA A 438 11.88 -33.23 -23.18
N LEU A 439 11.60 -34.21 -22.32
CA LEU A 439 11.24 -35.58 -22.74
C LEU A 439 9.72 -35.79 -22.90
N GLN A 440 8.92 -34.76 -22.61
CA GLN A 440 7.45 -34.81 -22.74
C GLN A 440 6.96 -34.04 -23.96
N SER A 441 5.81 -34.47 -24.51
CA SER A 441 5.08 -33.73 -25.53
C SER A 441 4.44 -32.46 -24.90
N HIS A 442 4.25 -31.43 -25.70
CA HIS A 442 3.52 -30.22 -25.30
C HIS A 442 4.08 -29.50 -24.05
N SER A 443 5.37 -29.59 -23.84
CA SER A 443 6.08 -28.87 -22.79
C SER A 443 6.82 -27.67 -23.37
N ALA A 444 6.76 -26.52 -22.66
CA ALA A 444 7.48 -25.33 -23.10
C ALA A 444 8.99 -25.59 -23.15
N PRO A 445 9.72 -25.09 -24.17
CA PRO A 445 11.14 -25.31 -24.29
C PRO A 445 11.92 -24.70 -23.12
N VAL A 446 12.96 -25.41 -22.69
CA VAL A 446 13.89 -24.94 -21.66
C VAL A 446 14.75 -23.83 -22.25
N GLN A 447 14.71 -22.65 -21.64
CA GLN A 447 15.47 -21.48 -22.06
C GLN A 447 16.79 -21.33 -21.30
N LYS A 448 16.74 -21.61 -19.98
CA LYS A 448 17.89 -21.46 -19.09
C LYS A 448 17.72 -22.33 -17.85
N ILE A 449 18.85 -22.84 -17.34
CA ILE A 449 18.90 -23.55 -16.06
C ILE A 449 20.04 -22.94 -15.25
N THR A 450 19.82 -22.63 -13.98
CA THR A 450 20.84 -22.06 -13.11
C THR A 450 20.72 -22.61 -11.69
N ILE A 451 21.88 -22.74 -11.04
CA ILE A 451 22.00 -23.13 -9.63
C ILE A 451 22.54 -21.99 -8.75
N ILE A 452 22.46 -20.75 -9.27
CA ILE A 452 22.87 -19.56 -8.52
C ILE A 452 21.72 -19.12 -7.60
N PRO A 453 21.93 -19.10 -6.26
CA PRO A 453 20.88 -18.74 -5.32
C PRO A 453 20.39 -17.30 -5.48
N ARG A 454 19.06 -17.09 -5.31
CA ARG A 454 18.39 -15.80 -5.44
C ARG A 454 17.83 -15.31 -4.08
N THR A 455 17.56 -14.01 -4.01
CA THR A 455 17.04 -13.39 -2.77
C THR A 455 15.60 -13.79 -2.45
N SER A 456 14.84 -14.29 -3.41
CA SER A 456 13.51 -14.89 -3.17
C SER A 456 13.54 -16.17 -2.33
N GLY A 457 14.73 -16.77 -2.15
CA GLY A 457 14.90 -18.03 -1.43
C GLY A 457 15.15 -19.22 -2.35
N ALA A 458 14.96 -19.06 -3.65
CA ALA A 458 15.29 -20.11 -4.62
C ALA A 458 16.81 -20.36 -4.62
N LEU A 459 17.20 -21.65 -4.59
CA LEU A 459 18.60 -22.10 -4.67
C LEU A 459 19.06 -22.29 -6.11
N GLY A 460 18.12 -22.52 -7.01
CA GLY A 460 18.25 -22.60 -8.45
C GLY A 460 16.91 -22.34 -9.10
N TYR A 461 16.83 -22.38 -10.42
CA TYR A 461 15.57 -22.43 -11.17
C TYR A 461 15.81 -22.87 -12.61
N THR A 462 14.77 -23.48 -13.16
CA THR A 462 14.69 -23.84 -14.58
C THR A 462 13.66 -22.95 -15.25
N MET A 463 14.11 -22.14 -16.23
CA MET A 463 13.23 -21.26 -16.99
C MET A 463 12.74 -21.96 -18.25
N GLN A 464 11.42 -22.04 -18.38
CA GLN A 464 10.73 -22.49 -19.58
C GLN A 464 9.95 -21.32 -20.18
N VAL A 465 10.01 -21.18 -21.51
CA VAL A 465 9.38 -20.04 -22.22
C VAL A 465 8.52 -20.61 -23.34
N GLU A 466 7.22 -20.29 -23.31
CA GLU A 466 6.29 -20.67 -24.36
C GLU A 466 6.55 -19.86 -25.63
N GLU A 467 6.43 -20.50 -26.79
CA GLU A 467 6.69 -19.86 -28.09
C GLU A 467 5.55 -18.94 -28.57
N GLY A 468 4.39 -18.99 -27.94
CA GLY A 468 3.21 -18.20 -28.32
C GLY A 468 2.23 -17.96 -27.18
N ASN A 469 1.10 -17.33 -27.50
CA ASN A 469 -0.02 -17.20 -26.55
C ASN A 469 -0.78 -18.51 -26.44
N HIS A 470 -0.77 -19.12 -25.27
CA HIS A 470 -1.44 -20.40 -24.99
C HIS A 470 -2.60 -20.16 -24.01
N TYR A 471 -3.82 -20.14 -24.56
CA TYR A 471 -5.02 -19.80 -23.79
C TYR A 471 -5.76 -21.03 -23.23
N LEU A 472 -5.58 -22.19 -23.84
CA LEU A 472 -6.25 -23.42 -23.45
C LEU A 472 -5.22 -24.52 -23.21
N MET A 473 -5.31 -25.20 -22.08
CA MET A 473 -4.49 -26.35 -21.73
C MET A 473 -5.35 -27.61 -21.73
N THR A 474 -4.86 -28.63 -22.39
CA THR A 474 -5.47 -29.98 -22.35
C THR A 474 -5.18 -30.66 -21.03
N ARG A 475 -5.91 -31.72 -20.73
CA ARG A 475 -5.63 -32.58 -19.56
C ARG A 475 -4.20 -33.12 -19.59
N GLU A 476 -3.73 -33.60 -20.77
CA GLU A 476 -2.39 -34.14 -20.94
C GLU A 476 -1.31 -33.09 -20.67
N GLU A 477 -1.48 -31.85 -21.15
CA GLU A 477 -0.54 -30.74 -20.89
C GLU A 477 -0.44 -30.42 -19.41
N MET A 478 -1.59 -30.40 -18.69
CA MET A 478 -1.61 -30.15 -17.25
C MET A 478 -0.97 -31.30 -16.46
N GLU A 479 -1.20 -32.56 -16.85
CA GLU A 479 -0.54 -33.72 -16.28
C GLU A 479 0.98 -33.68 -16.53
N ASN A 480 1.41 -33.34 -17.74
CA ASN A 480 2.83 -33.12 -18.07
C ASN A 480 3.46 -32.01 -17.25
N LYS A 481 2.74 -30.93 -17.00
CA LYS A 481 3.21 -29.83 -16.14
C LYS A 481 3.38 -30.27 -14.69
N ILE A 482 2.48 -31.10 -14.16
CA ILE A 482 2.62 -31.71 -12.83
C ILE A 482 3.85 -32.62 -12.78
N ALA A 483 4.06 -33.46 -13.81
CA ALA A 483 5.24 -34.30 -13.88
C ALA A 483 6.53 -33.48 -13.92
N THR A 484 6.56 -32.37 -14.68
CA THR A 484 7.69 -31.44 -14.72
C THR A 484 7.96 -30.82 -13.34
N LEU A 485 6.91 -30.34 -12.62
CA LEU A 485 7.04 -29.80 -11.27
C LEU A 485 7.56 -30.82 -10.25
N THR A 486 7.25 -32.11 -10.43
CA THR A 486 7.80 -33.16 -9.56
C THR A 486 9.17 -33.66 -9.98
N GLY A 487 9.71 -33.19 -11.14
CA GLY A 487 10.96 -33.64 -11.74
C GLY A 487 12.19 -33.41 -10.87
N GLY A 488 12.27 -32.25 -10.18
CA GLY A 488 13.38 -31.95 -9.28
C GLY A 488 13.50 -32.95 -8.14
N ARG A 489 12.40 -33.20 -7.42
CA ARG A 489 12.36 -34.19 -6.36
C ARG A 489 12.61 -35.62 -6.91
N ALA A 490 12.05 -35.95 -8.05
CA ALA A 490 12.29 -37.23 -8.69
C ALA A 490 13.78 -37.48 -9.01
N ALA A 491 14.51 -36.43 -9.43
CA ALA A 491 15.94 -36.51 -9.66
C ALA A 491 16.75 -36.73 -8.38
N GLU A 492 16.35 -36.07 -7.27
CA GLU A 492 16.96 -36.33 -5.95
C GLU A 492 16.77 -37.78 -5.52
N GLU A 493 15.56 -38.34 -5.66
CA GLU A 493 15.26 -39.75 -5.34
C GLU A 493 16.07 -40.73 -6.19
N VAL A 494 16.11 -40.51 -7.50
CA VAL A 494 16.85 -41.36 -8.45
C VAL A 494 18.36 -41.36 -8.19
N ARG A 495 18.93 -40.20 -7.84
CA ARG A 495 20.37 -40.06 -7.66
C ARG A 495 20.84 -40.39 -6.27
N PHE A 496 20.19 -39.80 -5.25
CA PHE A 496 20.67 -39.84 -3.86
C PHE A 496 19.87 -40.80 -2.97
N GLY A 497 18.71 -41.28 -3.44
CA GLY A 497 17.81 -42.12 -2.62
C GLY A 497 17.22 -41.37 -1.42
N SER A 498 17.27 -40.06 -1.44
CA SER A 498 16.78 -39.16 -0.41
C SER A 498 16.08 -37.96 -1.03
N VAL A 499 15.32 -37.23 -0.21
CA VAL A 499 14.58 -36.04 -0.61
C VAL A 499 14.95 -34.87 0.30
N THR A 500 14.91 -33.67 -0.26
CA THR A 500 15.21 -32.46 0.50
C THR A 500 13.99 -31.52 0.60
N THR A 501 14.13 -30.45 1.37
CA THR A 501 13.12 -29.41 1.49
C THR A 501 13.08 -28.48 0.27
N GLY A 502 13.98 -28.62 -0.68
CA GLY A 502 14.09 -27.79 -1.88
C GLY A 502 12.82 -27.81 -2.74
N ALA A 503 12.16 -28.96 -2.81
CA ALA A 503 10.95 -29.17 -3.61
C ALA A 503 9.66 -28.57 -3.01
N SER A 504 9.72 -27.78 -1.93
CA SER A 504 8.53 -27.27 -1.24
C SER A 504 7.58 -26.46 -2.14
N ASN A 505 8.14 -25.54 -2.94
CA ASN A 505 7.35 -24.73 -3.87
C ASN A 505 6.76 -25.56 -5.01
N ASP A 506 7.52 -26.52 -5.53
CA ASP A 506 7.06 -27.39 -6.62
C ASP A 506 5.91 -28.27 -6.19
N ILE A 507 5.97 -28.80 -4.96
CA ILE A 507 4.90 -29.58 -4.36
C ILE A 507 3.63 -28.72 -4.21
N GLU A 508 3.77 -27.48 -3.77
CA GLU A 508 2.65 -26.55 -3.65
C GLU A 508 2.01 -26.27 -5.01
N GLN A 509 2.80 -25.96 -6.04
CA GLN A 509 2.33 -25.68 -7.40
C GLN A 509 1.68 -26.93 -8.03
N ALA A 510 2.30 -28.09 -7.92
CA ALA A 510 1.76 -29.36 -8.40
C ALA A 510 0.40 -29.67 -7.74
N THR A 511 0.29 -29.47 -6.43
CA THR A 511 -0.95 -29.68 -5.69
C THR A 511 -2.05 -28.71 -6.10
N LYS A 512 -1.73 -27.42 -6.28
CA LYS A 512 -2.69 -26.41 -6.77
C LYS A 512 -3.22 -26.76 -8.16
N LEU A 513 -2.33 -27.18 -9.06
CA LEU A 513 -2.69 -27.56 -10.42
C LEU A 513 -3.57 -28.81 -10.43
N ALA A 514 -3.17 -29.85 -9.72
CA ALA A 514 -3.94 -31.10 -9.60
C ALA A 514 -5.33 -30.85 -8.98
N ARG A 515 -5.41 -29.98 -7.95
CA ARG A 515 -6.69 -29.60 -7.35
C ARG A 515 -7.59 -28.89 -8.36
N ALA A 516 -7.05 -27.90 -9.10
CA ALA A 516 -7.82 -27.19 -10.12
C ALA A 516 -8.34 -28.12 -11.23
N MET A 517 -7.56 -29.11 -11.65
CA MET A 517 -8.01 -30.15 -12.61
C MET A 517 -9.23 -30.89 -12.11
N VAL A 518 -9.24 -31.25 -10.82
CA VAL A 518 -10.33 -32.05 -10.20
C VAL A 518 -11.56 -31.16 -9.89
N THR A 519 -11.35 -29.94 -9.36
CA THR A 519 -12.44 -29.16 -8.78
C THR A 519 -13.01 -28.08 -9.71
N ARG A 520 -12.23 -27.63 -10.70
CA ARG A 520 -12.59 -26.48 -11.55
C ARG A 520 -12.77 -26.83 -13.01
N TYR A 521 -11.86 -27.65 -13.56
CA TYR A 521 -11.81 -27.85 -15.01
C TYR A 521 -12.57 -29.10 -15.49
N GLY A 522 -13.19 -29.89 -14.58
CA GLY A 522 -13.91 -31.11 -14.94
C GLY A 522 -13.01 -32.16 -15.60
N MET A 523 -11.73 -32.23 -15.22
CA MET A 523 -10.75 -33.17 -15.79
C MET A 523 -10.61 -34.46 -14.99
N SER A 524 -11.54 -34.73 -14.07
CA SER A 524 -11.63 -35.95 -13.28
C SER A 524 -12.75 -36.84 -13.81
N GLU A 525 -12.51 -38.15 -13.94
CA GLU A 525 -13.53 -39.12 -14.34
C GLU A 525 -14.62 -39.31 -13.28
N ASP A 526 -14.28 -39.07 -11.99
CA ASP A 526 -15.20 -39.22 -10.86
C ASP A 526 -16.23 -38.11 -10.74
N PHE A 527 -15.88 -36.90 -11.14
CA PHE A 527 -16.72 -35.70 -10.99
C PHE A 527 -17.16 -35.10 -12.32
N ASP A 528 -16.49 -35.46 -13.41
CA ASP A 528 -16.79 -35.00 -14.77
C ASP A 528 -17.02 -33.45 -14.79
N MET A 529 -18.10 -32.98 -15.39
CA MET A 529 -18.44 -31.58 -15.62
C MET A 529 -19.06 -30.89 -14.38
N VAL A 530 -18.59 -31.19 -13.17
CA VAL A 530 -19.07 -30.55 -11.92
C VAL A 530 -18.03 -29.60 -11.36
N ALA A 531 -18.41 -28.32 -11.17
CA ALA A 531 -17.58 -27.34 -10.47
C ALA A 531 -17.75 -27.49 -8.96
N LEU A 532 -16.67 -27.84 -8.27
CA LEU A 532 -16.66 -28.14 -6.83
C LEU A 532 -16.01 -27.03 -6.01
N GLU A 533 -15.54 -25.97 -6.66
CA GLU A 533 -14.98 -24.79 -5.99
C GLU A 533 -15.49 -23.49 -6.60
N THR A 534 -15.51 -22.45 -5.77
CA THR A 534 -15.78 -21.08 -6.19
C THR A 534 -14.51 -20.28 -6.02
N VAL A 535 -14.10 -19.56 -7.07
CA VAL A 535 -12.91 -18.69 -7.02
C VAL A 535 -13.35 -17.27 -6.70
N THR A 536 -12.76 -16.73 -5.66
CA THR A 536 -12.81 -15.30 -5.31
C THR A 536 -11.43 -14.68 -5.52
N ASN A 537 -11.36 -13.35 -5.63
CA ASN A 537 -10.10 -12.64 -5.87
C ASN A 537 -9.38 -13.06 -7.17
N GLN A 538 -10.10 -13.19 -8.26
CA GLN A 538 -9.59 -13.68 -9.55
C GLN A 538 -8.29 -13.00 -10.01
N TYR A 539 -8.14 -11.71 -9.74
CA TYR A 539 -6.97 -10.92 -10.16
C TYR A 539 -5.83 -10.83 -9.12
N LEU A 540 -6.00 -11.45 -7.93
CA LEU A 540 -5.03 -11.39 -6.83
C LEU A 540 -4.55 -12.79 -6.36
N GLY A 541 -4.54 -13.74 -7.28
CA GLY A 541 -4.05 -15.09 -6.97
C GLY A 541 -5.15 -16.11 -6.67
N GLY A 542 -6.43 -15.68 -6.68
CA GLY A 542 -7.58 -16.58 -6.64
C GLY A 542 -7.72 -17.39 -5.35
N ASP A 543 -8.38 -16.83 -4.34
CA ASP A 543 -8.80 -17.63 -3.19
C ASP A 543 -9.89 -18.59 -3.64
N ALA A 544 -9.62 -19.90 -3.57
CA ALA A 544 -10.59 -20.94 -3.89
C ALA A 544 -11.27 -21.43 -2.61
N SER A 545 -12.59 -21.43 -2.60
CA SER A 545 -13.38 -22.05 -1.54
C SER A 545 -14.15 -23.24 -2.09
N LEU A 546 -14.06 -24.38 -1.41
CA LEU A 546 -14.78 -25.59 -1.82
C LEU A 546 -16.29 -25.41 -1.57
N ALA A 547 -17.08 -25.71 -2.61
CA ALA A 547 -18.54 -25.64 -2.62
C ALA A 547 -19.15 -27.05 -2.63
N CYS A 548 -18.70 -27.91 -1.71
CA CYS A 548 -19.11 -29.30 -1.68
C CYS A 548 -19.15 -29.87 -0.24
N SER A 549 -19.75 -31.07 -0.06
CA SER A 549 -19.82 -31.71 1.25
C SER A 549 -18.45 -32.22 1.73
N ALA A 550 -18.31 -32.47 3.03
CA ALA A 550 -17.08 -33.03 3.61
C ALA A 550 -16.70 -34.41 3.02
N GLU A 551 -17.69 -35.23 2.66
CA GLU A 551 -17.44 -36.50 2.00
C GLU A 551 -16.83 -36.30 0.60
N THR A 552 -17.35 -35.36 -0.16
CA THR A 552 -16.79 -34.99 -1.47
C THR A 552 -15.38 -34.41 -1.34
N GLN A 553 -15.10 -33.59 -0.31
CA GLN A 553 -13.74 -33.10 -0.04
C GLN A 553 -12.76 -34.24 0.19
N THR A 554 -13.13 -35.27 0.95
CA THR A 554 -12.28 -36.45 1.15
C THR A 554 -11.96 -37.17 -0.17
N LYS A 555 -12.92 -37.25 -1.08
CA LYS A 555 -12.68 -37.82 -2.42
C LYS A 555 -11.78 -36.95 -3.27
N ILE A 556 -11.97 -35.62 -3.24
CA ILE A 556 -11.10 -34.68 -3.93
C ILE A 556 -9.65 -34.83 -3.46
N ASP A 557 -9.43 -34.89 -2.15
CA ASP A 557 -8.07 -35.02 -1.59
C ASP A 557 -7.43 -36.35 -2.02
N ALA A 558 -8.19 -37.45 -2.03
CA ALA A 558 -7.70 -38.75 -2.52
C ALA A 558 -7.31 -38.71 -4.00
N LEU A 559 -8.12 -38.08 -4.86
CA LEU A 559 -7.84 -37.92 -6.29
C LEU A 559 -6.63 -37.01 -6.56
N VAL A 560 -6.50 -35.92 -5.83
CA VAL A 560 -5.33 -35.03 -5.94
C VAL A 560 -4.04 -35.76 -5.58
N VAL A 561 -4.05 -36.51 -4.46
CA VAL A 561 -2.89 -37.33 -4.05
C VAL A 561 -2.57 -38.39 -5.11
N ALA A 562 -3.57 -39.09 -5.64
CA ALA A 562 -3.38 -40.10 -6.65
C ALA A 562 -2.80 -39.51 -7.95
N LEU A 563 -3.31 -38.35 -8.38
CA LEU A 563 -2.85 -37.67 -9.58
C LEU A 563 -1.38 -37.20 -9.45
N VAL A 564 -1.05 -36.48 -8.37
CA VAL A 564 0.34 -36.03 -8.14
C VAL A 564 1.30 -37.22 -8.04
N LYS A 565 0.89 -38.29 -7.34
CA LYS A 565 1.71 -39.50 -7.22
C LYS A 565 1.95 -40.18 -8.57
N ARG A 566 0.93 -40.31 -9.39
CA ARG A 566 1.04 -40.91 -10.73
C ARG A 566 2.00 -40.12 -11.61
N GLU A 567 1.89 -38.77 -11.63
CA GLU A 567 2.75 -37.95 -12.44
C GLU A 567 4.19 -37.89 -11.89
N HIS A 568 4.35 -37.98 -10.57
CA HIS A 568 5.68 -38.15 -9.96
C HIS A 568 6.33 -39.48 -10.36
N GLU A 569 5.60 -40.61 -10.32
CA GLU A 569 6.08 -41.92 -10.77
C GLU A 569 6.48 -41.92 -12.25
N LYS A 570 5.72 -41.17 -13.09
CA LYS A 570 6.09 -40.89 -14.49
C LYS A 570 7.41 -40.15 -14.60
N ALA A 571 7.62 -39.10 -13.81
CA ALA A 571 8.87 -38.36 -13.78
C ALA A 571 10.06 -39.22 -13.34
N VAL A 572 9.91 -40.02 -12.29
CA VAL A 572 10.92 -40.95 -11.81
C VAL A 572 11.29 -41.97 -12.91
N LYS A 573 10.30 -42.51 -13.62
CA LYS A 573 10.54 -43.44 -14.74
C LYS A 573 11.32 -42.76 -15.86
N LEU A 574 10.91 -41.58 -16.33
CA LEU A 574 11.59 -40.84 -17.38
C LEU A 574 13.06 -40.57 -17.03
N LEU A 575 13.32 -40.20 -15.78
CA LEU A 575 14.70 -39.90 -15.32
C LEU A 575 15.53 -41.18 -15.18
N ASN A 576 14.96 -42.30 -14.74
CA ASN A 576 15.65 -43.59 -14.71
C ASN A 576 16.01 -44.07 -16.11
N ASP A 577 15.09 -43.99 -17.08
CA ASP A 577 15.28 -44.39 -18.45
C ASP A 577 16.39 -43.56 -19.14
N HIS A 578 16.62 -42.31 -18.69
CA HIS A 578 17.60 -41.37 -19.20
C HIS A 578 18.68 -41.01 -18.18
N ARG A 579 19.01 -41.90 -17.25
CA ARG A 579 19.91 -41.62 -16.13
C ARG A 579 21.30 -41.11 -16.56
N SER A 580 21.87 -41.63 -17.65
CA SER A 580 23.17 -41.16 -18.19
C SER A 580 23.11 -39.68 -18.61
N LYS A 581 21.98 -39.25 -19.19
CA LYS A 581 21.79 -37.83 -19.56
C LYS A 581 21.54 -36.94 -18.35
N LEU A 582 20.85 -37.43 -17.35
CA LEU A 582 20.67 -36.75 -16.07
C LEU A 582 22.04 -36.50 -15.42
N ASP A 583 22.91 -37.51 -15.34
CA ASP A 583 24.25 -37.39 -14.76
C ASP A 583 25.13 -36.43 -15.58
N GLU A 584 25.15 -36.55 -16.92
CA GLU A 584 25.93 -35.67 -17.80
C GLU A 584 25.53 -34.20 -17.71
N LEU A 585 24.23 -33.91 -17.76
CA LEU A 585 23.68 -32.56 -17.67
C LEU A 585 23.91 -31.95 -16.29
N SER A 586 23.69 -32.72 -15.22
CA SER A 586 23.92 -32.25 -13.85
C SER A 586 25.39 -31.96 -13.58
N GLN A 587 26.33 -32.75 -14.09
CA GLN A 587 27.73 -32.48 -14.02
C GLN A 587 28.08 -31.16 -14.75
N TYR A 588 27.60 -31.00 -15.97
CA TYR A 588 27.84 -29.78 -16.75
C TYR A 588 27.27 -28.53 -16.09
N LEU A 589 26.05 -28.65 -15.53
CA LEU A 589 25.42 -27.57 -14.76
C LEU A 589 26.18 -27.25 -13.47
N TYR A 590 26.67 -28.27 -12.75
CA TYR A 590 27.49 -28.06 -11.55
C TYR A 590 28.77 -27.26 -11.86
N GLU A 591 29.41 -27.54 -12.98
CA GLU A 591 30.67 -26.87 -13.41
C GLU A 591 30.41 -25.44 -13.92
N LYS A 592 29.36 -25.26 -14.72
CA LYS A 592 29.03 -23.99 -15.38
C LYS A 592 28.19 -23.05 -14.53
N GLU A 593 27.49 -23.58 -13.52
CA GLU A 593 26.49 -22.91 -12.65
C GLU A 593 25.26 -22.34 -13.38
N THR A 594 25.35 -22.10 -14.67
CA THR A 594 24.26 -21.64 -15.55
C THR A 594 24.48 -22.19 -16.94
N ILE A 595 23.47 -22.77 -17.56
CA ILE A 595 23.46 -23.28 -18.93
C ILE A 595 22.25 -22.73 -19.68
N THR A 596 22.46 -22.47 -20.99
CA THR A 596 21.39 -22.03 -21.88
C THR A 596 20.58 -23.22 -22.40
N GLY A 597 19.36 -22.97 -22.87
CA GLY A 597 18.54 -24.01 -23.51
C GLY A 597 19.21 -24.65 -24.74
N GLU A 598 20.00 -23.87 -25.50
CA GLU A 598 20.76 -24.41 -26.64
C GLU A 598 21.86 -25.37 -26.21
N GLU A 599 22.63 -25.03 -25.17
CA GLU A 599 23.65 -25.93 -24.60
C GLU A 599 22.99 -27.20 -24.04
N PHE A 600 21.86 -27.06 -23.31
CA PHE A 600 21.09 -28.18 -22.80
C PHE A 600 20.61 -29.11 -23.90
N MET A 601 19.99 -28.58 -24.97
CA MET A 601 19.50 -29.38 -26.09
C MET A 601 20.62 -30.05 -26.89
N LYS A 602 21.78 -29.39 -27.00
CA LYS A 602 22.96 -29.97 -27.66
C LYS A 602 23.48 -31.20 -26.91
N ILE A 603 23.54 -31.16 -25.59
CA ILE A 603 23.96 -32.28 -24.74
C ILE A 603 22.90 -33.39 -24.76
N LEU A 604 21.64 -33.05 -24.78
CA LEU A 604 20.55 -34.02 -24.85
C LEU A 604 20.46 -34.75 -26.19
N ASN A 605 21.11 -34.22 -27.27
CA ASN A 605 21.08 -34.76 -28.64
C ASN A 605 19.67 -34.86 -29.23
N LEU A 606 18.78 -34.00 -28.78
CA LEU A 606 17.47 -33.84 -29.40
C LEU A 606 17.58 -32.76 -30.47
N GLU A 607 17.59 -33.15 -31.76
CA GLU A 607 17.31 -32.20 -32.82
C GLU A 607 15.95 -31.57 -32.54
N LYS A 608 15.84 -30.25 -32.75
CA LYS A 608 14.53 -29.57 -32.70
C LYS A 608 13.58 -30.37 -33.58
N ALA A 609 12.68 -31.13 -32.98
CA ALA A 609 11.51 -31.59 -33.69
C ALA A 609 10.83 -30.33 -34.22
N GLN A 610 10.93 -30.09 -35.55
CA GLN A 610 10.16 -29.07 -36.22
C GLN A 610 8.70 -29.38 -35.91
N THR A 611 8.13 -28.67 -34.96
CA THR A 611 6.67 -28.62 -34.74
C THR A 611 6.05 -27.88 -35.91
N GLY A 612 6.05 -28.58 -37.07
CA GLY A 612 5.23 -28.19 -38.18
C GLY A 612 3.77 -28.49 -37.83
N TYR A 613 3.07 -27.53 -37.29
CA TYR A 613 1.62 -27.48 -37.43
C TYR A 613 1.34 -27.16 -38.90
N ASN A 614 1.27 -28.18 -39.74
CA ASN A 614 0.55 -28.09 -40.99
C ASN A 614 -0.94 -28.02 -40.68
N LEU A 615 -1.47 -26.81 -40.61
CA LEU A 615 -2.89 -26.56 -40.81
C LEU A 615 -3.17 -26.82 -42.30
N SER A 616 -3.42 -28.07 -42.65
CA SER A 616 -4.06 -28.44 -43.90
C SER A 616 -5.21 -29.38 -43.56
N ASN A 617 -6.38 -28.82 -43.71
CA ASN A 617 -7.76 -29.24 -43.82
C ASN A 617 -8.66 -28.87 -42.65
#